data_22d1177998c61c4991f8caa260663ac9
#
_entry.id   22d1177998c61c4991f8caa260663ac9
#
_cell.length_a   1.000
_cell.length_b   1.000
_cell.length_c   1.000
_cell.angle_alpha   90.00
_cell.angle_beta   90.00
_cell.angle_gamma   90.00
#
_symmetry.space_group_name_H-M   'P 1'
#
loop_
_entity.id
_entity.type
_entity.pdbx_description
1 polymer ?
#
loop_
_entity_poly.entity_id
_entity_poly.type
_entity_poly.pdbx_seq_one_letter_code
_entity_poly.pdbx_strand_id
1 'polypeptide(L)'
;MENMKKISQPVRLIIISLVIVSLLGACAVSTPTAVPSPTETQQAAAPFELDLEADGSPFIVYQGGYRFEAPLGSDVSIMGPSTTLSAEEDALLFKLDGLNEMSINRNAQEILDILINTLFSADQSRVDKSDPITSTVEGYEGVAYDFTGTFLNHKVEGRALVVKPSEKRYISIIGMALVDDQPDLWQTTGKDFFNYLLNHYAILPEEEIASADICPISPDATYGFEVENAIKVGGGLKSGFLREKAYLDNLLGPDGSLVTYERVGSLESPDSIVDEYVLTVGTQVYRLFLDVYSYGVINAPRGLGCMGAFPLGEP
;
A
#
# COMPACT_ATOMS: atom_id res chain seq x y z
N MET A 1 34.48 -1.52 26.60
CA MET A 1 33.88 -2.77 27.01
C MET A 1 32.41 -2.44 27.23
N GLU A 2 31.73 -2.69 26.17
CA GLU A 2 30.59 -3.61 26.00
C GLU A 2 29.27 -3.14 26.59
N ASN A 3 28.45 -2.56 25.74
CA ASN A 3 27.02 -2.92 25.70
C ASN A 3 26.41 -2.42 24.36
N MET A 4 26.71 -3.13 23.28
CA MET A 4 25.90 -3.07 22.06
C MET A 4 24.58 -3.81 22.37
N LYS A 5 23.51 -3.09 22.73
CA LYS A 5 22.17 -3.63 22.77
C LYS A 5 21.76 -4.07 21.37
N LYS A 6 21.60 -5.39 21.23
CA LYS A 6 21.02 -6.04 20.04
C LYS A 6 19.70 -5.39 19.69
N ILE A 7 19.62 -4.76 18.53
CA ILE A 7 18.37 -4.40 17.88
C ILE A 7 17.63 -5.69 17.57
N SER A 8 16.41 -5.82 18.07
CA SER A 8 15.62 -7.03 18.01
C SER A 8 15.30 -7.45 16.56
N GLN A 9 15.46 -8.74 16.29
CA GLN A 9 15.25 -9.38 14.99
C GLN A 9 13.87 -9.23 14.30
N PRO A 10 12.74 -8.86 14.96
CA PRO A 10 11.44 -8.84 14.29
C PRO A 10 11.30 -7.77 13.20
N VAL A 11 12.03 -6.65 13.29
CA VAL A 11 11.94 -5.57 12.27
C VAL A 11 12.57 -5.99 10.93
N ARG A 12 13.55 -6.89 10.94
CA ARG A 12 14.20 -7.36 9.69
C ARG A 12 13.32 -8.32 8.88
N LEU A 13 12.46 -9.10 9.55
CA LEU A 13 11.64 -10.11 8.87
C LEU A 13 10.42 -9.49 8.17
N ILE A 14 9.86 -8.42 8.72
CA ILE A 14 8.63 -7.79 8.18
C ILE A 14 8.90 -7.08 6.85
N ILE A 15 10.05 -6.42 6.71
CA ILE A 15 10.38 -5.68 5.46
C ILE A 15 10.66 -6.65 4.30
N ILE A 16 11.26 -7.80 4.56
CA ILE A 16 11.55 -8.82 3.53
C ILE A 16 10.30 -9.60 3.13
N SER A 17 9.40 -9.87 4.07
CA SER A 17 8.19 -10.65 3.79
C SER A 17 7.18 -9.89 2.90
N LEU A 18 7.10 -8.56 2.99
CA LEU A 18 6.08 -7.80 2.25
C LEU A 18 6.38 -7.72 0.74
N VAL A 19 7.66 -7.67 0.37
CA VAL A 19 8.07 -7.65 -1.06
C VAL A 19 7.97 -9.04 -1.71
N ILE A 20 8.12 -10.12 -0.92
CA ILE A 20 8.13 -11.50 -1.42
C ILE A 20 6.72 -12.06 -1.63
N VAL A 21 5.73 -11.62 -0.86
CA VAL A 21 4.35 -12.16 -0.97
C VAL A 21 3.65 -11.70 -2.25
N SER A 22 3.97 -10.53 -2.78
CA SER A 22 3.38 -10.05 -4.03
C SER A 22 3.95 -10.73 -5.29
N LEU A 23 5.14 -11.33 -5.22
CA LEU A 23 5.83 -11.94 -6.36
C LEU A 23 5.67 -13.47 -6.48
N LEU A 24 5.03 -14.15 -5.51
CA LEU A 24 4.90 -15.61 -5.51
C LEU A 24 3.53 -16.14 -5.94
N GLY A 25 2.63 -15.28 -6.45
CA GLY A 25 1.29 -15.66 -6.93
C GLY A 25 1.25 -16.44 -8.26
N ALA A 26 2.37 -16.70 -8.91
CA ALA A 26 2.44 -17.38 -10.20
C ALA A 26 3.24 -18.68 -10.12
N CYS A 27 2.67 -19.76 -9.56
CA CYS A 27 3.19 -21.12 -9.83
C CYS A 27 2.14 -22.22 -9.65
N ALA A 28 1.79 -22.79 -10.82
CA ALA A 28 1.51 -24.20 -11.08
C ALA A 28 0.26 -24.85 -10.48
N VAL A 29 -0.80 -24.84 -11.26
CA VAL A 29 -1.82 -25.88 -11.24
C VAL A 29 -1.58 -26.83 -12.40
N SER A 30 -1.38 -28.11 -12.10
CA SER A 30 -1.25 -29.21 -13.07
C SER A 30 -2.58 -29.46 -13.79
N THR A 31 -2.56 -29.42 -15.11
CA THR A 31 -3.67 -29.59 -16.03
C THR A 31 -4.23 -31.02 -16.09
N PRO A 32 -5.55 -31.21 -16.11
CA PRO A 32 -6.17 -32.34 -16.81
C PRO A 32 -6.40 -31.97 -18.28
N THR A 33 -6.12 -32.90 -19.17
CA THR A 33 -6.25 -32.82 -20.61
C THR A 33 -7.67 -32.47 -21.03
N ALA A 34 -7.87 -31.32 -21.65
CA ALA A 34 -9.15 -30.88 -22.17
C ALA A 34 -9.23 -31.03 -23.68
N VAL A 35 -10.39 -31.45 -24.15
CA VAL A 35 -10.88 -31.52 -25.52
C VAL A 35 -10.82 -30.15 -26.20
N PRO A 36 -10.43 -30.01 -27.47
CA PRO A 36 -10.34 -28.72 -28.12
C PRO A 36 -11.72 -28.10 -28.33
N SER A 37 -11.96 -27.00 -27.66
CA SER A 37 -13.09 -26.08 -27.91
C SER A 37 -12.65 -25.08 -29.02
N PRO A 38 -13.59 -24.54 -29.81
CA PRO A 38 -13.24 -23.65 -30.93
C PRO A 38 -12.51 -22.43 -30.41
N THR A 39 -11.43 -22.06 -31.11
CA THR A 39 -10.58 -20.89 -30.82
C THR A 39 -11.41 -19.63 -30.97
N GLU A 40 -11.92 -19.11 -29.88
CA GLU A 40 -12.24 -17.70 -29.80
C GLU A 40 -10.90 -16.95 -29.89
N THR A 41 -10.77 -16.14 -30.91
CA THR A 41 -9.67 -15.20 -31.04
C THR A 41 -9.79 -14.23 -29.86
N GLN A 42 -9.06 -14.50 -28.79
CA GLN A 42 -8.96 -13.61 -27.64
C GLN A 42 -8.32 -12.34 -28.17
N GLN A 43 -9.15 -11.32 -28.39
CA GLN A 43 -8.69 -9.98 -28.71
C GLN A 43 -7.82 -9.56 -27.54
N ALA A 44 -6.52 -9.36 -27.78
CA ALA A 44 -5.62 -8.87 -26.75
C ALA A 44 -6.27 -7.63 -26.14
N ALA A 45 -6.47 -7.63 -24.83
CA ALA A 45 -6.94 -6.45 -24.12
C ALA A 45 -5.98 -5.30 -24.47
N ALA A 46 -6.52 -4.14 -24.83
CA ALA A 46 -5.69 -2.97 -25.02
C ALA A 46 -4.87 -2.76 -23.74
N PRO A 47 -3.58 -2.39 -23.84
CA PRO A 47 -2.78 -2.12 -22.66
C PRO A 47 -3.54 -1.11 -21.80
N PHE A 48 -3.64 -1.42 -20.52
CA PHE A 48 -4.29 -0.55 -19.54
C PHE A 48 -3.42 0.71 -19.44
N GLU A 49 -3.92 1.84 -19.87
CA GLU A 49 -3.22 3.11 -19.78
C GLU A 49 -3.42 3.64 -18.36
N LEU A 50 -2.33 3.84 -17.62
CA LEU A 50 -2.33 4.43 -16.29
C LEU A 50 -2.92 5.85 -16.38
N ASP A 51 -4.03 6.07 -15.69
CA ASP A 51 -4.66 7.38 -15.61
C ASP A 51 -4.16 8.14 -14.38
N LEU A 52 -3.38 9.18 -14.61
CA LEU A 52 -2.83 10.05 -13.58
C LEU A 52 -3.84 11.14 -13.12
N GLU A 53 -5.13 10.95 -13.36
CA GLU A 53 -6.16 11.80 -12.77
C GLU A 53 -6.49 11.34 -11.34
N ALA A 54 -6.54 12.31 -10.42
CA ALA A 54 -7.02 12.09 -9.06
C ALA A 54 -8.54 11.96 -9.06
N ASP A 55 -9.07 11.04 -8.26
CA ASP A 55 -10.52 10.90 -8.09
C ASP A 55 -11.07 11.62 -6.85
N GLY A 56 -10.18 12.29 -6.09
CA GLY A 56 -10.53 13.03 -4.88
C GLY A 56 -10.74 12.12 -3.65
N SER A 57 -10.34 10.86 -3.73
CA SER A 57 -10.54 9.87 -2.64
C SER A 57 -9.22 9.58 -1.92
N PRO A 58 -8.80 10.42 -0.96
CA PRO A 58 -7.49 10.28 -0.32
C PRO A 58 -7.44 9.06 0.61
N PHE A 59 -6.26 8.45 0.65
CA PHE A 59 -5.85 7.55 1.72
C PHE A 59 -5.11 8.34 2.78
N ILE A 60 -5.43 8.11 4.06
CA ILE A 60 -4.78 8.77 5.20
C ILE A 60 -4.05 7.73 6.03
N VAL A 61 -2.74 7.63 5.86
CA VAL A 61 -1.90 6.66 6.58
C VAL A 61 -1.42 7.29 7.87
N TYR A 62 -2.28 7.28 8.90
CA TYR A 62 -2.05 7.95 10.18
C TYR A 62 -0.75 7.49 10.84
N GLN A 63 -0.49 6.17 10.92
CA GLN A 63 0.73 5.64 11.52
C GLN A 63 1.99 6.02 10.74
N GLY A 64 1.87 6.24 9.43
CA GLY A 64 2.94 6.75 8.57
C GLY A 64 3.06 8.27 8.64
N GLY A 65 2.02 8.97 9.07
CA GLY A 65 1.99 10.42 9.14
C GLY A 65 1.88 11.11 7.79
N TYR A 66 1.18 10.52 6.83
CA TYR A 66 0.96 11.09 5.51
C TYR A 66 -0.41 10.75 4.93
N ARG A 67 -0.83 11.51 3.95
CA ARG A 67 -1.96 11.20 3.08
C ARG A 67 -1.54 11.28 1.63
N PHE A 68 -2.24 10.55 0.77
CA PHE A 68 -2.00 10.56 -0.67
C PHE A 68 -3.27 10.16 -1.43
N GLU A 69 -3.30 10.47 -2.72
CA GLU A 69 -4.26 9.92 -3.65
C GLU A 69 -3.55 8.93 -4.58
N ALA A 70 -4.18 7.79 -4.82
CA ALA A 70 -3.63 6.81 -5.74
C ALA A 70 -4.07 7.13 -7.18
N PRO A 71 -3.18 7.00 -8.18
CA PRO A 71 -3.59 7.09 -9.57
C PRO A 71 -4.59 5.98 -9.91
N LEU A 72 -5.55 6.27 -10.78
CA LEU A 72 -6.48 5.27 -11.27
C LEU A 72 -5.73 4.16 -12.03
N GLY A 73 -6.10 2.92 -11.75
CA GLY A 73 -5.45 1.75 -12.34
C GLY A 73 -4.21 1.24 -11.62
N SER A 74 -3.80 1.89 -10.54
CA SER A 74 -2.82 1.30 -9.62
C SER A 74 -3.50 0.35 -8.64
N ASP A 75 -2.80 -0.69 -8.20
CA ASP A 75 -3.15 -1.47 -7.01
C ASP A 75 -2.53 -0.82 -5.78
N VAL A 76 -3.24 -0.84 -4.65
CA VAL A 76 -2.82 -0.22 -3.39
C VAL A 76 -2.92 -1.24 -2.27
N SER A 77 -1.86 -1.35 -1.48
CA SER A 77 -1.85 -2.10 -0.23
C SER A 77 -1.29 -1.22 0.89
N ILE A 78 -2.06 -1.05 1.96
CA ILE A 78 -1.68 -0.23 3.11
C ILE A 78 -1.65 -1.10 4.35
N MET A 79 -0.48 -1.20 4.98
CA MET A 79 -0.27 -1.97 6.20
C MET A 79 0.50 -1.15 7.23
N GLY A 80 -0.19 -0.72 8.27
CA GLY A 80 0.39 0.15 9.29
C GLY A 80 0.98 1.44 8.70
N PRO A 81 2.27 1.74 8.91
CA PRO A 81 2.89 2.97 8.41
C PRO A 81 3.30 2.92 6.94
N SER A 82 3.14 1.79 6.26
CA SER A 82 3.66 1.53 4.92
C SER A 82 2.56 1.38 3.89
N THR A 83 2.78 1.96 2.71
CA THR A 83 1.95 1.77 1.52
C THR A 83 2.81 1.22 0.39
N THR A 84 2.27 0.25 -0.34
CA THR A 84 2.81 -0.22 -1.61
C THR A 84 1.79 0.07 -2.70
N LEU A 85 2.25 0.66 -3.81
CA LEU A 85 1.45 0.80 -5.03
C LEU A 85 2.14 0.03 -6.15
N SER A 86 1.34 -0.61 -6.99
CA SER A 86 1.84 -1.21 -8.24
C SER A 86 0.96 -0.85 -9.41
N ALA A 87 1.55 -0.84 -10.60
CA ALA A 87 0.86 -0.60 -11.86
C ALA A 87 1.60 -1.33 -12.99
N GLU A 88 1.03 -1.33 -14.21
CA GLU A 88 1.61 -1.97 -15.39
C GLU A 88 1.96 -3.45 -15.12
N GLU A 89 1.00 -4.22 -14.61
CA GLU A 89 1.18 -5.62 -14.27
C GLU A 89 2.38 -5.87 -13.31
N ASP A 90 2.50 -5.00 -12.28
CA ASP A 90 3.59 -4.98 -11.30
C ASP A 90 4.98 -4.59 -11.86
N ALA A 91 5.05 -4.10 -13.10
CA ALA A 91 6.30 -3.58 -13.64
C ALA A 91 6.69 -2.20 -13.06
N LEU A 92 5.72 -1.46 -12.52
CA LEU A 92 5.93 -0.24 -11.74
C LEU A 92 5.61 -0.51 -10.26
N LEU A 93 6.56 -0.24 -9.39
CA LEU A 93 6.44 -0.45 -7.95
C LEU A 93 6.80 0.83 -7.20
N PHE A 94 5.93 1.22 -6.27
CA PHE A 94 6.16 2.36 -5.39
C PHE A 94 5.95 1.96 -3.95
N LYS A 95 6.83 2.45 -3.09
CA LYS A 95 6.76 2.25 -1.64
C LYS A 95 6.80 3.59 -0.94
N LEU A 96 5.78 3.86 -0.13
CA LEU A 96 5.68 5.01 0.73
C LEU A 96 5.77 4.51 2.18
N ASP A 97 6.71 5.05 2.94
CA ASP A 97 6.87 4.72 4.35
C ASP A 97 6.95 6.01 5.17
N GLY A 98 6.32 5.99 6.34
CA GLY A 98 6.54 7.00 7.36
C GLY A 98 6.85 6.34 8.68
N LEU A 99 7.85 6.85 9.40
CA LEU A 99 8.14 6.42 10.76
C LEU A 99 8.08 7.62 11.70
N ASN A 100 7.27 7.46 12.74
CA ASN A 100 7.13 8.39 13.83
C ASN A 100 7.86 7.81 15.07
N GLU A 101 8.31 8.67 15.98
CA GLU A 101 8.89 8.32 17.29
C GLU A 101 10.28 7.63 17.26
N MET A 102 10.91 7.45 16.14
CA MET A 102 12.30 7.03 16.19
C MET A 102 13.19 8.25 16.50
N SER A 103 13.90 8.19 17.62
CA SER A 103 15.00 9.12 17.92
C SER A 103 16.16 8.84 16.95
N ILE A 104 15.90 9.15 15.66
CA ILE A 104 16.88 8.93 14.59
C ILE A 104 17.78 10.15 14.57
N ASN A 105 18.91 10.07 15.26
CA ASN A 105 19.97 11.07 15.19
C ASN A 105 20.71 10.95 13.85
N ARG A 106 19.96 11.00 12.73
CA ARG A 106 20.47 10.85 11.36
C ARG A 106 19.85 11.90 10.46
N ASN A 107 20.63 12.37 9.49
CA ASN A 107 20.11 13.26 8.47
C ASN A 107 19.32 12.49 7.37
N ALA A 108 18.63 13.21 6.50
CA ALA A 108 17.79 12.60 5.45
C ALA A 108 18.58 11.70 4.50
N GLN A 109 19.83 12.07 4.16
CA GLN A 109 20.69 11.29 3.30
C GLN A 109 21.10 9.95 3.94
N GLU A 110 21.47 9.95 5.21
CA GLU A 110 21.82 8.72 5.94
C GLU A 110 20.63 7.75 6.03
N ILE A 111 19.42 8.30 6.22
CA ILE A 111 18.19 7.49 6.23
C ILE A 111 17.95 6.89 4.85
N LEU A 112 18.05 7.71 3.79
CA LEU A 112 17.85 7.26 2.42
C LEU A 112 18.86 6.17 2.02
N ASP A 113 20.12 6.32 2.41
CA ASP A 113 21.16 5.31 2.19
C ASP A 113 20.82 3.97 2.87
N ILE A 114 20.30 4.02 4.09
CA ILE A 114 19.88 2.82 4.82
C ILE A 114 18.70 2.15 4.13
N LEU A 115 17.68 2.91 3.71
CA LEU A 115 16.49 2.38 3.06
C LEU A 115 16.84 1.70 1.75
N ILE A 116 17.61 2.36 0.88
CA ILE A 116 18.05 1.81 -0.39
C ILE A 116 18.93 0.57 -0.19
N ASN A 117 19.92 0.63 0.71
CA ASN A 117 20.77 -0.53 0.98
C ASN A 117 19.98 -1.69 1.59
N THR A 118 18.92 -1.42 2.35
CA THR A 118 18.02 -2.44 2.89
C THR A 118 17.17 -3.07 1.79
N LEU A 119 16.60 -2.25 0.90
CA LEU A 119 15.80 -2.71 -0.23
C LEU A 119 16.61 -3.64 -1.15
N PHE A 120 17.86 -3.26 -1.44
CA PHE A 120 18.77 -4.03 -2.31
C PHE A 120 19.68 -5.00 -1.54
N SER A 121 19.34 -5.38 -0.30
CA SER A 121 20.16 -6.30 0.51
C SER A 121 19.95 -7.78 0.18
N ALA A 122 18.93 -8.12 -0.60
CA ALA A 122 18.67 -9.50 -1.01
C ALA A 122 19.76 -10.02 -1.97
N ASP A 123 20.00 -11.32 -1.95
CA ASP A 123 20.86 -11.97 -2.92
C ASP A 123 20.41 -11.64 -4.35
N GLN A 124 21.38 -11.42 -5.25
CA GLN A 124 21.12 -11.07 -6.64
C GLN A 124 20.51 -9.66 -6.85
N SER A 125 20.64 -8.81 -5.84
CA SER A 125 20.26 -7.40 -5.93
C SER A 125 21.52 -6.51 -5.86
N ARG A 126 21.51 -5.45 -6.67
CA ARG A 126 22.58 -4.44 -6.71
C ARG A 126 21.98 -3.11 -7.11
N VAL A 127 22.49 -2.03 -6.54
CA VAL A 127 22.08 -0.67 -6.85
C VAL A 127 23.29 0.22 -7.15
N ASP A 128 23.19 1.02 -8.21
CA ASP A 128 24.09 2.11 -8.56
C ASP A 128 23.28 3.42 -8.44
N LYS A 129 23.70 4.31 -7.52
CA LYS A 129 23.00 5.55 -7.16
C LYS A 129 23.64 6.75 -7.84
N SER A 130 22.85 7.75 -8.21
CA SER A 130 23.35 9.08 -8.60
C SER A 130 23.92 9.84 -7.41
N ASP A 131 24.52 10.98 -7.66
CA ASP A 131 24.77 11.97 -6.62
C ASP A 131 23.45 12.41 -5.96
N PRO A 132 23.47 12.76 -4.66
CA PRO A 132 22.27 13.21 -3.96
C PRO A 132 21.73 14.51 -4.56
N ILE A 133 20.40 14.56 -4.69
CA ILE A 133 19.65 15.70 -5.22
C ILE A 133 18.84 16.29 -4.06
N THR A 134 18.98 17.59 -3.80
CA THR A 134 18.08 18.27 -2.87
C THR A 134 16.66 18.33 -3.47
N SER A 135 15.68 17.96 -2.68
CA SER A 135 14.27 17.95 -3.06
C SER A 135 13.44 18.61 -1.96
N THR A 136 12.21 19.01 -2.29
CA THR A 136 11.28 19.61 -1.32
C THR A 136 9.92 18.96 -1.48
N VAL A 137 9.31 18.55 -0.36
CA VAL A 137 7.93 18.04 -0.30
C VAL A 137 7.19 18.81 0.77
N GLU A 138 6.07 19.43 0.44
CA GLU A 138 5.26 20.22 1.39
C GLU A 138 6.07 21.27 2.18
N GLY A 139 7.11 21.85 1.56
CA GLY A 139 8.00 22.84 2.19
C GLY A 139 9.11 22.24 3.07
N TYR A 140 9.15 20.93 3.27
CA TYR A 140 10.23 20.25 3.99
C TYR A 140 11.35 19.88 3.03
N GLU A 141 12.60 20.22 3.42
CA GLU A 141 13.78 19.81 2.65
C GLU A 141 14.02 18.30 2.79
N GLY A 142 14.43 17.70 1.69
CA GLY A 142 14.73 16.28 1.60
C GLY A 142 15.88 16.00 0.65
N VAL A 143 16.22 14.74 0.54
CA VAL A 143 17.27 14.22 -0.33
C VAL A 143 16.69 13.11 -1.20
N ALA A 144 17.01 13.16 -2.49
CA ALA A 144 16.63 12.14 -3.45
C ALA A 144 17.86 11.56 -4.16
N TYR A 145 17.74 10.33 -4.65
CA TYR A 145 18.63 9.69 -5.62
C TYR A 145 17.83 9.16 -6.80
N ASP A 146 18.37 9.33 -7.99
CA ASP A 146 18.06 8.43 -9.09
C ASP A 146 18.93 7.17 -8.95
N PHE A 147 18.39 6.02 -9.28
CA PHE A 147 19.15 4.79 -9.22
C PHE A 147 18.83 3.86 -10.38
N THR A 148 19.82 3.02 -10.70
CA THR A 148 19.68 1.88 -11.61
C THR A 148 20.25 0.65 -10.91
N GLY A 149 19.87 -0.53 -11.38
CA GLY A 149 20.44 -1.73 -10.77
C GLY A 149 19.77 -3.02 -11.17
N THR A 150 19.89 -3.98 -10.25
CA THR A 150 19.20 -5.27 -10.34
C THR A 150 18.47 -5.51 -9.02
N PHE A 151 17.21 -5.85 -9.10
CA PHE A 151 16.38 -6.23 -7.97
C PHE A 151 15.78 -7.61 -8.22
N LEU A 152 16.13 -8.62 -7.40
CA LEU A 152 15.70 -10.01 -7.55
C LEU A 152 15.87 -10.55 -8.99
N ASN A 153 17.03 -10.29 -9.62
CA ASN A 153 17.38 -10.58 -11.01
C ASN A 153 16.74 -9.73 -12.11
N HIS A 154 15.84 -8.82 -11.79
CA HIS A 154 15.26 -7.90 -12.76
C HIS A 154 16.06 -6.60 -12.81
N LYS A 155 16.30 -6.09 -14.02
CA LYS A 155 16.87 -4.75 -14.18
C LYS A 155 15.85 -3.72 -13.72
N VAL A 156 16.32 -2.74 -12.96
CA VAL A 156 15.48 -1.68 -12.43
C VAL A 156 16.08 -0.31 -12.67
N GLU A 157 15.19 0.66 -12.86
CA GLU A 157 15.47 2.08 -12.82
C GLU A 157 14.45 2.75 -11.90
N GLY A 158 14.85 3.76 -11.14
CA GLY A 158 13.94 4.38 -10.18
C GLY A 158 14.48 5.64 -9.53
N ARG A 159 13.69 6.16 -8.59
CA ARG A 159 14.02 7.29 -7.72
C ARG A 159 13.59 6.98 -6.30
N ALA A 160 14.41 7.41 -5.36
CA ALA A 160 14.09 7.34 -3.94
C ALA A 160 14.26 8.74 -3.33
N LEU A 161 13.37 9.08 -2.41
CA LEU A 161 13.31 10.36 -1.72
C LEU A 161 13.06 10.14 -0.23
N VAL A 162 13.73 10.90 0.61
CA VAL A 162 13.44 11.03 2.05
C VAL A 162 13.31 12.50 2.40
N VAL A 163 12.27 12.85 3.13
CA VAL A 163 12.12 14.13 3.83
C VAL A 163 12.06 13.88 5.33
N LYS A 164 12.50 14.87 6.11
CA LYS A 164 12.53 14.83 7.58
C LYS A 164 11.69 15.97 8.16
N PRO A 165 10.37 15.77 8.35
CA PRO A 165 9.49 16.81 8.87
C PRO A 165 9.85 17.26 10.29
N SER A 166 10.41 16.37 11.12
CA SER A 166 10.95 16.69 12.45
C SER A 166 12.10 15.77 12.83
N GLU A 167 12.73 16.02 13.99
CA GLU A 167 13.80 15.16 14.49
C GLU A 167 13.39 13.71 14.73
N LYS A 168 12.09 13.47 14.94
CA LYS A 168 11.52 12.15 15.26
C LYS A 168 10.79 11.49 14.10
N ARG A 169 10.66 12.18 12.98
CA ARG A 169 9.88 11.72 11.83
C ARG A 169 10.68 11.76 10.56
N TYR A 170 10.53 10.74 9.76
CA TYR A 170 10.88 10.80 8.35
C TYR A 170 9.79 10.16 7.50
N ILE A 171 9.75 10.54 6.26
CA ILE A 171 8.89 10.02 5.22
C ILE A 171 9.75 9.67 4.03
N SER A 172 9.51 8.52 3.43
CA SER A 172 10.20 8.09 2.22
C SER A 172 9.23 7.70 1.13
N ILE A 173 9.61 8.02 -0.11
CA ILE A 173 8.96 7.58 -1.33
C ILE A 173 10.02 6.94 -2.20
N ILE A 174 9.85 5.66 -2.52
CA ILE A 174 10.74 4.91 -3.40
C ILE A 174 9.89 4.40 -4.56
N GLY A 175 10.21 4.82 -5.78
CA GLY A 175 9.57 4.32 -7.00
C GLY A 175 10.60 3.62 -7.88
N MET A 176 10.23 2.50 -8.50
CA MET A 176 11.06 1.78 -9.45
C MET A 176 10.22 1.12 -10.54
N ALA A 177 10.82 0.99 -11.71
CA ALA A 177 10.30 0.22 -12.84
C ALA A 177 11.18 -1.02 -13.08
N LEU A 178 10.57 -2.16 -13.40
CA LEU A 178 11.23 -3.32 -13.97
C LEU A 178 11.43 -3.05 -15.47
N VAL A 179 12.68 -2.93 -15.92
CA VAL A 179 13.02 -2.45 -17.25
C VAL A 179 13.60 -3.54 -18.17
N ASP A 180 13.40 -4.82 -17.84
CA ASP A 180 13.87 -5.93 -18.65
C ASP A 180 13.19 -5.96 -20.03
N ASP A 181 11.86 -5.87 -20.04
CA ASP A 181 11.03 -5.97 -21.26
C ASP A 181 10.66 -4.59 -21.81
N GLN A 182 10.65 -3.55 -20.96
CA GLN A 182 10.32 -2.17 -21.31
C GLN A 182 11.43 -1.21 -20.82
N PRO A 183 12.53 -1.06 -21.55
CA PRO A 183 13.71 -0.29 -21.11
C PRO A 183 13.43 1.17 -20.75
N ASP A 184 12.40 1.76 -21.36
CA ASP A 184 12.05 3.18 -21.17
C ASP A 184 10.90 3.39 -20.15
N LEU A 185 10.38 2.33 -19.52
CA LEU A 185 9.19 2.38 -18.65
C LEU A 185 9.32 3.42 -17.51
N TRP A 186 10.49 3.49 -16.89
CA TRP A 186 10.73 4.50 -15.86
C TRP A 186 10.70 5.92 -16.43
N GLN A 187 11.29 6.13 -17.61
CA GLN A 187 11.41 7.44 -18.25
C GLN A 187 10.08 7.94 -18.80
N THR A 188 9.22 7.03 -19.29
CA THR A 188 7.93 7.37 -19.93
C THR A 188 6.76 7.42 -18.97
N THR A 189 6.72 6.53 -17.97
CA THR A 189 5.57 6.36 -17.08
C THR A 189 5.96 6.48 -15.59
N GLY A 190 7.07 5.83 -15.19
CA GLY A 190 7.46 5.78 -13.78
C GLY A 190 7.75 7.15 -13.16
N LYS A 191 8.42 8.05 -13.91
CA LYS A 191 8.68 9.42 -13.45
C LYS A 191 7.40 10.23 -13.30
N ASP A 192 6.47 10.08 -14.22
CA ASP A 192 5.21 10.80 -14.17
C ASP A 192 4.36 10.30 -13.00
N PHE A 193 4.35 9.01 -12.75
CA PHE A 193 3.72 8.44 -11.57
C PHE A 193 4.38 8.95 -10.27
N PHE A 194 5.71 8.96 -10.20
CA PHE A 194 6.42 9.51 -9.04
C PHE A 194 6.07 10.97 -8.78
N ASN A 195 6.04 11.80 -9.84
CA ASN A 195 5.66 13.21 -9.76
C ASN A 195 4.18 13.38 -9.38
N TYR A 196 3.29 12.52 -9.91
CA TYR A 196 1.89 12.50 -9.50
C TYR A 196 1.77 12.30 -7.99
N LEU A 197 2.45 11.27 -7.45
CA LEU A 197 2.45 11.02 -6.00
C LEU A 197 2.95 12.23 -5.22
N LEU A 198 4.03 12.89 -5.65
CA LEU A 198 4.54 14.09 -4.97
C LEU A 198 3.53 15.25 -4.96
N ASN A 199 2.73 15.40 -6.02
CA ASN A 199 1.75 16.46 -6.15
C ASN A 199 0.45 16.19 -5.37
N HIS A 200 0.15 14.92 -5.09
CA HIS A 200 -1.05 14.48 -4.37
C HIS A 200 -0.72 13.85 -3.01
N TYR A 201 0.42 14.23 -2.47
CA TYR A 201 0.93 13.79 -1.18
C TYR A 201 0.92 14.93 -0.18
N ALA A 202 0.52 14.68 1.04
CA ALA A 202 0.65 15.65 2.12
C ALA A 202 1.13 14.99 3.41
N ILE A 203 1.90 15.76 4.19
CA ILE A 203 2.42 15.36 5.48
C ILE A 203 1.42 15.73 6.56
N LEU A 204 0.97 14.76 7.35
CA LEU A 204 0.03 15.00 8.43
C LEU A 204 0.69 15.79 9.59
N PRO A 205 -0.04 16.73 10.21
CA PRO A 205 0.40 17.36 11.44
C PRO A 205 0.49 16.36 12.60
N GLU A 206 1.33 16.64 13.62
CA GLU A 206 1.59 15.71 14.72
C GLU A 206 0.33 15.41 15.55
N GLU A 207 -0.60 16.34 15.67
CA GLU A 207 -1.86 16.17 16.37
C GLU A 207 -2.80 15.14 15.73
N GLU A 208 -2.77 15.00 14.41
CA GLU A 208 -3.55 13.99 13.68
C GLU A 208 -2.95 12.58 13.87
N ILE A 209 -1.64 12.50 14.04
CA ILE A 209 -0.93 11.23 14.24
C ILE A 209 -1.13 10.70 15.66
N ALA A 210 -1.24 11.55 16.64
CA ALA A 210 -1.32 11.18 18.06
C ALA A 210 -2.52 10.27 18.41
N SER A 211 -3.56 10.22 17.55
CA SER A 211 -4.73 9.34 17.71
C SER A 211 -4.68 8.07 16.87
N ALA A 212 -3.61 7.90 16.09
CA ALA A 212 -3.53 6.88 15.04
C ALA A 212 -3.48 5.43 15.54
N ASP A 213 -2.96 5.22 16.76
CA ASP A 213 -2.77 3.86 17.30
C ASP A 213 -4.05 3.26 17.89
N ILE A 214 -5.13 4.05 17.94
CA ILE A 214 -6.39 3.60 18.51
C ILE A 214 -7.24 2.97 17.41
N CYS A 215 -7.49 1.67 17.53
CA CYS A 215 -8.46 0.99 16.69
C CYS A 215 -9.89 1.41 17.07
N PRO A 216 -10.64 2.12 16.22
CA PRO A 216 -12.02 2.46 16.49
C PRO A 216 -12.91 1.22 16.30
N ILE A 217 -13.60 0.77 17.36
CA ILE A 217 -14.49 -0.38 17.30
C ILE A 217 -15.94 0.10 17.38
N SER A 218 -16.80 -0.39 16.49
CA SER A 218 -18.23 -0.05 16.51
C SER A 218 -18.89 -0.59 17.79
N PRO A 219 -19.68 0.23 18.50
CA PRO A 219 -20.53 -0.25 19.58
C PRO A 219 -21.75 -1.04 19.07
N ASP A 220 -22.13 -0.86 17.80
CA ASP A 220 -23.23 -1.55 17.13
C ASP A 220 -22.81 -2.95 16.70
N ALA A 221 -23.54 -3.97 17.19
CA ALA A 221 -23.23 -5.36 16.91
C ALA A 221 -23.55 -5.80 15.47
N THR A 222 -24.38 -5.03 14.76
CA THR A 222 -24.76 -5.32 13.36
C THR A 222 -23.85 -4.64 12.34
N TYR A 223 -23.04 -3.67 12.76
CA TYR A 223 -22.16 -2.88 11.90
C TYR A 223 -21.18 -3.79 11.12
N GLY A 224 -21.29 -3.74 9.81
CA GLY A 224 -20.53 -4.55 8.86
C GLY A 224 -20.99 -6.00 8.72
N PHE A 225 -21.87 -6.50 9.61
CA PHE A 225 -22.37 -7.88 9.58
C PHE A 225 -23.76 -8.00 8.95
N GLU A 226 -24.48 -6.91 8.76
CA GLU A 226 -25.77 -6.86 8.09
C GLU A 226 -25.71 -5.96 6.87
N VAL A 227 -26.42 -6.33 5.79
CA VAL A 227 -26.45 -5.60 4.51
C VAL A 227 -26.89 -4.15 4.69
N GLU A 228 -27.89 -3.94 5.58
CA GLU A 228 -28.45 -2.62 5.87
C GLU A 228 -27.52 -1.75 6.72
N ASN A 229 -26.53 -2.36 7.36
CA ASN A 229 -25.52 -1.67 8.20
C ASN A 229 -24.10 -1.93 7.70
N ALA A 230 -23.94 -1.92 6.37
CA ALA A 230 -22.64 -2.10 5.72
C ALA A 230 -21.64 -1.00 6.08
N ILE A 231 -20.37 -1.33 6.01
CA ILE A 231 -19.26 -0.41 6.25
C ILE A 231 -19.12 0.52 5.04
N LYS A 232 -19.33 1.82 5.24
CA LYS A 232 -19.37 2.83 4.17
C LYS A 232 -17.99 3.39 3.89
N VAL A 233 -17.25 2.74 2.98
CA VAL A 233 -15.86 3.09 2.66
C VAL A 233 -15.73 4.19 1.60
N GLY A 234 -16.76 4.42 0.77
CA GLY A 234 -16.75 5.43 -0.29
C GLY A 234 -15.84 5.09 -1.47
N GLY A 235 -15.67 6.05 -2.38
CA GLY A 235 -14.81 5.94 -3.57
C GLY A 235 -15.54 5.52 -4.86
N GLY A 236 -16.77 5.02 -4.76
CA GLY A 236 -17.62 4.68 -5.89
C GLY A 236 -16.98 3.67 -6.84
N LEU A 237 -17.26 3.84 -8.15
CA LEU A 237 -16.74 2.92 -9.19
C LEU A 237 -15.24 3.10 -9.47
N LYS A 238 -14.64 4.23 -9.08
CA LYS A 238 -13.24 4.53 -9.41
C LYS A 238 -12.27 3.90 -8.41
N SER A 239 -12.35 4.30 -7.14
CA SER A 239 -11.43 3.87 -6.09
C SER A 239 -12.08 2.95 -5.03
N GLY A 240 -13.37 2.67 -5.13
CA GLY A 240 -14.11 1.89 -4.12
C GLY A 240 -13.44 0.56 -3.79
N PHE A 241 -13.06 -0.22 -4.79
CA PHE A 241 -12.36 -1.49 -4.60
C PHE A 241 -11.03 -1.34 -3.84
N LEU A 242 -10.25 -0.30 -4.16
CA LEU A 242 -8.99 -0.03 -3.45
C LEU A 242 -9.23 0.33 -1.99
N ARG A 243 -10.33 1.04 -1.71
CA ARG A 243 -10.72 1.45 -0.36
C ARG A 243 -11.24 0.27 0.46
N GLU A 244 -12.02 -0.64 -0.15
CA GLU A 244 -12.39 -1.91 0.48
C GLU A 244 -11.16 -2.72 0.86
N LYS A 245 -10.22 -2.86 -0.08
CA LYS A 245 -8.96 -3.55 0.16
C LYS A 245 -8.17 -2.90 1.29
N ALA A 246 -8.00 -1.57 1.29
CA ALA A 246 -7.31 -0.85 2.35
C ALA A 246 -7.99 -0.99 3.72
N TYR A 247 -9.33 -1.06 3.76
CA TYR A 247 -10.07 -1.36 4.97
C TYR A 247 -9.77 -2.78 5.46
N LEU A 248 -9.91 -3.79 4.59
CA LEU A 248 -9.78 -5.20 4.93
C LEU A 248 -8.32 -5.58 5.30
N ASP A 249 -7.33 -5.02 4.63
CA ASP A 249 -5.90 -5.22 4.92
C ASP A 249 -5.52 -4.71 6.33
N ASN A 250 -6.28 -3.76 6.90
CA ASN A 250 -6.04 -3.20 8.23
C ASN A 250 -6.89 -3.83 9.33
N LEU A 251 -7.77 -4.78 9.01
CA LEU A 251 -8.50 -5.56 10.00
C LEU A 251 -7.62 -6.62 10.66
N LEU A 252 -7.89 -6.89 11.93
CA LEU A 252 -7.28 -7.95 12.70
C LEU A 252 -8.33 -8.87 13.31
N GLY A 253 -7.95 -10.11 13.52
CA GLY A 253 -8.73 -11.03 14.32
C GLY A 253 -8.82 -10.63 15.80
N PRO A 254 -9.68 -11.30 16.60
CA PRO A 254 -9.83 -11.03 18.04
C PRO A 254 -8.54 -11.21 18.83
N ASP A 255 -7.62 -12.02 18.32
CA ASP A 255 -6.31 -12.32 18.89
C ASP A 255 -5.16 -11.48 18.32
N GLY A 256 -5.49 -10.49 17.45
CA GLY A 256 -4.52 -9.66 16.76
C GLY A 256 -3.87 -10.30 15.52
N SER A 257 -4.33 -11.50 15.10
CA SER A 257 -3.87 -12.13 13.87
C SER A 257 -4.38 -11.40 12.63
N LEU A 258 -3.61 -11.49 11.52
CA LEU A 258 -4.07 -11.00 10.22
C LEU A 258 -5.29 -11.78 9.75
N VAL A 259 -6.21 -11.11 9.08
CA VAL A 259 -7.35 -11.73 8.41
C VAL A 259 -6.97 -12.08 6.97
N THR A 260 -7.57 -13.15 6.44
CA THR A 260 -7.62 -13.41 5.00
C THR A 260 -9.05 -13.23 4.54
N TYR A 261 -9.24 -12.72 3.34
CA TYR A 261 -10.59 -12.42 2.85
C TYR A 261 -10.75 -12.75 1.37
N GLU A 262 -11.99 -13.02 0.98
CA GLU A 262 -12.39 -13.29 -0.40
C GLU A 262 -13.71 -12.55 -0.67
N ARG A 263 -13.77 -11.83 -1.80
CA ARG A 263 -15.01 -11.20 -2.26
C ARG A 263 -15.94 -12.27 -2.85
N VAL A 264 -17.15 -12.34 -2.33
CA VAL A 264 -18.18 -13.29 -2.78
C VAL A 264 -18.98 -12.72 -3.95
N GLY A 265 -19.36 -11.45 -3.87
CA GLY A 265 -20.16 -10.77 -4.88
C GLY A 265 -20.74 -9.47 -4.36
N SER A 266 -21.68 -8.92 -5.11
CA SER A 266 -22.43 -7.71 -4.73
C SER A 266 -23.88 -8.06 -4.46
N LEU A 267 -24.49 -7.40 -3.47
CA LEU A 267 -25.89 -7.54 -3.07
C LEU A 267 -26.60 -6.19 -3.17
N GLU A 268 -27.88 -6.22 -3.49
CA GLU A 268 -28.72 -5.02 -3.40
C GLU A 268 -29.06 -4.75 -1.92
N SER A 269 -28.84 -3.52 -1.50
CA SER A 269 -29.28 -2.94 -0.23
C SER A 269 -30.41 -1.96 -0.52
N PRO A 270 -31.28 -1.60 0.44
CA PRO A 270 -32.33 -0.61 0.22
C PRO A 270 -31.88 0.71 -0.38
N ASP A 271 -30.67 1.14 -0.06
CA ASP A 271 -30.13 2.46 -0.42
C ASP A 271 -28.91 2.39 -1.34
N SER A 272 -28.33 1.19 -1.57
CA SER A 272 -27.04 1.05 -2.26
C SER A 272 -26.84 -0.37 -2.79
N ILE A 273 -25.71 -0.60 -3.44
CA ILE A 273 -25.12 -1.91 -3.71
C ILE A 273 -23.97 -2.10 -2.74
N VAL A 274 -23.94 -3.23 -2.07
CA VAL A 274 -22.87 -3.57 -1.12
C VAL A 274 -22.13 -4.81 -1.58
N ASP A 275 -20.82 -4.83 -1.32
CA ASP A 275 -19.98 -5.98 -1.59
C ASP A 275 -19.90 -6.90 -0.38
N GLU A 276 -20.08 -8.19 -0.62
CA GLU A 276 -19.97 -9.24 0.38
C GLU A 276 -18.57 -9.84 0.37
N TYR A 277 -17.97 -9.90 1.54
CA TYR A 277 -16.68 -10.54 1.79
C TYR A 277 -16.81 -11.65 2.83
N VAL A 278 -16.11 -12.74 2.60
CA VAL A 278 -15.87 -13.80 3.58
C VAL A 278 -14.49 -13.62 4.15
N LEU A 279 -14.40 -13.39 5.47
CA LEU A 279 -13.14 -13.28 6.19
C LEU A 279 -12.85 -14.56 6.95
N THR A 280 -11.60 -15.00 6.92
CA THR A 280 -11.13 -16.15 7.70
C THR A 280 -10.05 -15.70 8.69
N VAL A 281 -10.26 -16.01 9.97
CA VAL A 281 -9.35 -15.74 11.09
C VAL A 281 -9.13 -17.04 11.84
N GLY A 282 -7.99 -17.68 11.63
CA GLY A 282 -7.76 -19.02 12.16
C GLY A 282 -8.81 -20.03 11.68
N THR A 283 -9.69 -20.50 12.58
CA THR A 283 -10.82 -21.41 12.25
C THR A 283 -12.17 -20.69 12.18
N GLN A 284 -12.20 -19.39 12.46
CA GLN A 284 -13.45 -18.62 12.46
C GLN A 284 -13.68 -17.98 11.09
N VAL A 285 -14.95 -17.94 10.68
CA VAL A 285 -15.36 -17.34 9.41
C VAL A 285 -16.39 -16.26 9.72
N TYR A 286 -16.18 -15.07 9.15
CA TYR A 286 -17.09 -13.92 9.25
C TYR A 286 -17.58 -13.53 7.86
N ARG A 287 -18.76 -12.95 7.77
CA ARG A 287 -19.24 -12.26 6.58
C ARG A 287 -19.27 -10.78 6.86
N LEU A 288 -18.69 -9.98 5.98
CA LEU A 288 -18.73 -8.51 6.05
C LEU A 288 -19.34 -7.94 4.78
N PHE A 289 -20.02 -6.82 4.96
CA PHE A 289 -20.64 -6.05 3.89
C PHE A 289 -20.03 -4.65 3.84
N LEU A 290 -19.55 -4.24 2.66
CA LEU A 290 -18.91 -2.95 2.41
C LEU A 290 -19.69 -2.18 1.34
N ASP A 291 -19.86 -0.88 1.55
CA ASP A 291 -20.53 0.04 0.63
C ASP A 291 -19.51 1.05 0.10
N VAL A 292 -19.22 0.95 -1.20
CA VAL A 292 -18.31 1.86 -1.90
C VAL A 292 -18.98 3.15 -2.36
N TYR A 293 -20.30 3.21 -2.41
CA TYR A 293 -21.06 4.35 -2.92
C TYR A 293 -21.36 5.40 -1.84
N SER A 294 -21.27 5.02 -0.59
CA SER A 294 -21.49 5.91 0.56
C SER A 294 -20.23 5.98 1.41
N TYR A 295 -19.98 7.14 2.01
CA TYR A 295 -18.92 7.32 3.00
C TYR A 295 -19.51 7.59 4.39
N GLY A 296 -18.90 7.03 5.42
CA GLY A 296 -19.36 7.17 6.79
C GLY A 296 -18.24 7.02 7.82
N VAL A 297 -18.62 6.91 9.08
CA VAL A 297 -17.67 6.66 10.15
C VAL A 297 -17.10 5.25 10.01
N ILE A 298 -15.79 5.15 9.87
CA ILE A 298 -15.08 3.89 9.68
C ILE A 298 -14.64 3.32 11.02
N ASN A 299 -15.16 2.13 11.35
CA ASN A 299 -14.83 1.39 12.56
C ASN A 299 -14.52 -0.07 12.22
N ALA A 300 -13.84 -0.78 13.12
CA ALA A 300 -13.82 -2.24 13.08
C ALA A 300 -15.16 -2.79 13.59
N PRO A 301 -15.71 -3.86 12.99
CA PRO A 301 -16.86 -4.56 13.52
C PRO A 301 -16.58 -5.13 14.91
N ARG A 302 -17.61 -5.22 15.72
CA ARG A 302 -17.48 -5.76 17.08
C ARG A 302 -16.97 -7.20 17.08
N GLY A 303 -15.89 -7.45 17.82
CA GLY A 303 -15.24 -8.75 17.89
C GLY A 303 -14.05 -8.91 16.94
N LEU A 304 -13.81 -7.92 16.06
CA LEU A 304 -12.58 -7.78 15.29
C LEU A 304 -11.74 -6.62 15.86
N GLY A 305 -10.47 -6.62 15.56
CA GLY A 305 -9.53 -5.54 15.81
C GLY A 305 -9.10 -4.83 14.53
N CYS A 306 -8.19 -3.87 14.66
CA CYS A 306 -7.51 -3.24 13.53
C CYS A 306 -6.12 -2.75 13.92
N MET A 307 -5.29 -2.45 12.93
CA MET A 307 -3.91 -2.00 13.13
C MET A 307 -3.80 -0.57 13.69
N GLY A 308 -4.92 0.12 13.86
CA GLY A 308 -5.04 1.52 14.27
C GLY A 308 -6.21 2.17 13.54
N ALA A 309 -6.19 3.49 13.40
CA ALA A 309 -7.18 4.21 12.58
C ALA A 309 -7.10 3.73 11.13
N PHE A 310 -8.26 3.48 10.51
CA PHE A 310 -8.33 3.01 9.13
C PHE A 310 -7.79 4.07 8.16
N PRO A 311 -7.04 3.67 7.12
CA PRO A 311 -6.37 4.59 6.19
C PRO A 311 -7.32 5.15 5.11
N LEU A 312 -8.51 5.60 5.50
CA LEU A 312 -9.56 6.06 4.59
C LEU A 312 -10.01 7.48 4.94
N GLY A 313 -9.65 8.45 4.09
CA GLY A 313 -10.17 9.81 4.15
C GLY A 313 -11.57 9.93 3.56
N GLU A 314 -12.25 11.06 3.80
CA GLU A 314 -13.50 11.40 3.10
C GLU A 314 -13.18 11.66 1.62
N PRO A 315 -13.92 11.00 0.69
CA PRO A 315 -13.75 11.21 -0.75
C PRO A 315 -14.18 12.59 -1.20
#